data_92001f0a47bf9ee4fe18b88186768773
#
_entry.id   92001f0a47bf9ee4fe18b88186768773
#
_cell.length_a   1.000
_cell.length_b   1.000
_cell.length_c   1.000
_cell.angle_alpha   90.00
_cell.angle_beta   90.00
_cell.angle_gamma   90.00
#
_symmetry.space_group_name_H-M   'P 1'
#
loop_
_entity.id
_entity.type
_entity.pdbx_description
1 polymer ?
#
loop_
_entity_poly.entity_id
_entity_poly.type
_entity_poly.pdbx_seq_one_letter_code
_entity_poly.pdbx_strand_id
1 'polypeptide(L)'
;MYPDPHRAGQRGSMLVIAIVLIVVIGLLAVALTRLLGSSSESVSYELLGARALAAANSGMERQLYLLLRPATGSVAGSCAVTDTLNWSEAGLSHCQARLSCQQQALPEGKQLYRLSSIGRCDNGTLAVSRTVESQVVW
;
A
#
# COMPACT_ATOMS: atom_id res chain seq x y z
N MET A 1 19.85 -80.41 -13.20
CA MET A 1 19.51 -79.93 -11.89
C MET A 1 20.34 -78.64 -11.65
N TYR A 2 19.78 -77.47 -12.01
CA TYR A 2 20.44 -76.19 -11.88
C TYR A 2 19.97 -75.56 -10.56
N PRO A 3 20.85 -75.06 -9.68
CA PRO A 3 20.43 -74.34 -8.49
C PRO A 3 20.05 -72.91 -8.86
N ASP A 4 18.85 -72.49 -8.37
CA ASP A 4 18.35 -71.14 -8.46
C ASP A 4 19.27 -70.12 -7.75
N PRO A 5 19.59 -68.96 -8.39
CA PRO A 5 20.32 -67.91 -7.69
C PRO A 5 19.42 -67.26 -6.65
N HIS A 6 19.89 -67.28 -5.42
CA HIS A 6 19.27 -66.64 -4.27
C HIS A 6 19.00 -65.15 -4.56
N ARG A 7 17.71 -64.78 -4.61
CA ARG A 7 17.27 -63.40 -4.52
C ARG A 7 17.60 -62.88 -3.10
N ALA A 8 18.77 -62.27 -2.95
CA ALA A 8 19.12 -61.52 -1.76
C ALA A 8 18.09 -60.41 -1.56
N GLY A 9 17.28 -60.49 -0.50
CA GLY A 9 16.24 -59.56 -0.21
C GLY A 9 16.78 -58.18 0.11
N GLN A 10 16.53 -57.23 -0.77
CA GLN A 10 16.69 -55.77 -0.52
C GLN A 10 15.59 -55.25 0.44
N ARG A 11 15.58 -55.73 1.67
CA ARG A 11 14.56 -55.34 2.67
C ARG A 11 14.95 -54.14 3.53
N GLY A 12 16.22 -53.67 3.48
CA GLY A 12 16.67 -52.54 4.35
C GLY A 12 16.63 -51.15 3.72
N SER A 13 16.63 -51.07 2.36
CA SER A 13 16.77 -49.78 1.65
C SER A 13 15.47 -48.97 1.58
N MET A 14 14.30 -49.59 1.57
CA MET A 14 13.02 -48.90 1.45
C MET A 14 12.70 -48.03 2.65
N LEU A 15 13.05 -48.45 3.87
CA LEU A 15 12.76 -47.71 5.09
C LEU A 15 13.61 -46.43 5.16
N VAL A 16 14.85 -46.48 4.73
CA VAL A 16 15.74 -45.30 4.69
C VAL A 16 15.21 -44.27 3.67
N ILE A 17 14.78 -44.73 2.49
CA ILE A 17 14.21 -43.86 1.44
C ILE A 17 12.92 -43.21 1.97
N ALA A 18 12.06 -43.96 2.64
CA ALA A 18 10.82 -43.42 3.22
C ALA A 18 11.07 -42.32 4.25
N ILE A 19 12.06 -42.51 5.14
CA ILE A 19 12.43 -41.50 6.13
C ILE A 19 12.99 -40.24 5.45
N VAL A 20 13.87 -40.40 4.46
CA VAL A 20 14.42 -39.25 3.72
C VAL A 20 13.32 -38.46 3.01
N LEU A 21 12.37 -39.14 2.37
CA LEU A 21 11.24 -38.49 1.71
C LEU A 21 10.37 -37.70 2.69
N ILE A 22 10.06 -38.27 3.85
CA ILE A 22 9.26 -37.57 4.89
C ILE A 22 9.98 -36.32 5.37
N VAL A 23 11.29 -36.40 5.62
CA VAL A 23 12.09 -35.24 6.05
C VAL A 23 12.13 -34.14 4.98
N VAL A 24 12.36 -34.51 3.71
CA VAL A 24 12.39 -33.55 2.60
C VAL A 24 11.03 -32.86 2.42
N ILE A 25 9.92 -33.62 2.44
CA ILE A 25 8.56 -33.07 2.33
C ILE A 25 8.27 -32.15 3.52
N GLY A 26 8.66 -32.53 4.74
CA GLY A 26 8.52 -31.71 5.92
C GLY A 26 9.25 -30.38 5.84
N LEU A 27 10.51 -30.37 5.34
CA LEU A 27 11.28 -29.15 5.13
C LEU A 27 10.66 -28.25 4.06
N LEU A 28 10.16 -28.83 2.96
CA LEU A 28 9.47 -28.08 1.91
C LEU A 28 8.17 -27.44 2.42
N ALA A 29 7.39 -28.14 3.23
CA ALA A 29 6.17 -27.61 3.81
C ALA A 29 6.45 -26.42 4.74
N VAL A 30 7.49 -26.48 5.58
CA VAL A 30 7.91 -25.34 6.41
C VAL A 30 8.37 -24.15 5.58
N ALA A 31 9.12 -24.39 4.49
CA ALA A 31 9.57 -23.30 3.60
C ALA A 31 8.37 -22.59 2.93
N LEU A 32 7.40 -23.35 2.45
CA LEU A 32 6.17 -22.80 1.84
C LEU A 32 5.33 -21.98 2.81
N THR A 33 5.17 -22.43 4.04
CA THR A 33 4.41 -21.67 5.05
C THR A 33 5.05 -20.33 5.39
N ARG A 34 6.37 -20.24 5.41
CA ARG A 34 7.09 -18.96 5.62
C ARG A 34 6.89 -17.99 4.45
N LEU A 35 6.93 -18.48 3.21
CA LEU A 35 6.68 -17.64 2.02
C LEU A 35 5.26 -17.09 2.00
N LEU A 36 4.26 -17.89 2.34
CA LEU A 36 2.86 -17.45 2.40
C LEU A 36 2.63 -16.39 3.48
N GLY A 37 3.28 -16.50 4.64
CA GLY A 37 3.18 -15.51 5.70
C GLY A 37 3.69 -14.12 5.28
N SER A 38 4.82 -14.05 4.59
CA SER A 38 5.39 -12.78 4.13
C SER A 38 4.57 -12.11 3.02
N SER A 39 3.92 -12.89 2.15
CA SER A 39 3.10 -12.34 1.07
C SER A 39 1.80 -11.72 1.56
N SER A 40 1.17 -12.26 2.60
CA SER A 40 -0.07 -11.70 3.16
C SER A 40 0.14 -10.33 3.81
N GLU A 41 1.29 -10.10 4.44
CA GLU A 41 1.65 -8.81 5.02
C GLU A 41 1.87 -7.76 3.91
N SER A 42 2.57 -8.13 2.83
CA SER A 42 2.78 -7.25 1.67
C SER A 42 1.47 -6.80 1.03
N VAL A 43 0.51 -7.71 0.86
CA VAL A 43 -0.83 -7.37 0.30
C VAL A 43 -1.57 -6.38 1.19
N SER A 44 -1.46 -6.51 2.51
CA SER A 44 -2.08 -5.56 3.45
C SER A 44 -1.48 -4.16 3.33
N TYR A 45 -0.16 -4.05 3.17
CA TYR A 45 0.52 -2.78 2.90
C TYR A 45 0.10 -2.15 1.57
N GLU A 46 0.00 -2.95 0.52
CA GLU A 46 -0.43 -2.47 -0.81
C GLU A 46 -1.87 -1.96 -0.78
N LEU A 47 -2.78 -2.68 -0.15
CA LEU A 47 -4.18 -2.28 -0.04
C LEU A 47 -4.34 -0.98 0.75
N LEU A 48 -3.69 -0.87 1.91
CA LEU A 48 -3.70 0.37 2.70
C LEU A 48 -3.01 1.51 1.94
N GLY A 49 -1.93 1.22 1.18
CA GLY A 49 -1.25 2.18 0.34
C GLY A 49 -2.13 2.74 -0.78
N ALA A 50 -2.90 1.88 -1.44
CA ALA A 50 -3.87 2.29 -2.46
C ALA A 50 -4.98 3.17 -1.87
N ARG A 51 -5.51 2.81 -0.70
CA ARG A 51 -6.51 3.62 0.01
C ARG A 51 -5.96 4.97 0.46
N ALA A 52 -4.72 5.01 0.98
CA ALA A 52 -4.06 6.25 1.37
C ALA A 52 -3.82 7.17 0.15
N LEU A 53 -3.47 6.59 -1.01
CA LEU A 53 -3.34 7.33 -2.26
C LEU A 53 -4.68 7.87 -2.74
N ALA A 54 -5.76 7.08 -2.67
CA ALA A 54 -7.10 7.54 -3.01
C ALA A 54 -7.55 8.70 -2.11
N ALA A 55 -7.29 8.62 -0.80
CA ALA A 55 -7.55 9.70 0.13
C ALA A 55 -6.75 10.97 -0.20
N ALA A 56 -5.45 10.83 -0.55
CA ALA A 56 -4.61 11.96 -0.97
C ALA A 56 -5.14 12.61 -2.25
N ASN A 57 -5.52 11.83 -3.26
CA ASN A 57 -6.08 12.34 -4.51
C ASN A 57 -7.39 13.08 -4.27
N SER A 58 -8.30 12.50 -3.48
CA SER A 58 -9.58 13.18 -3.13
C SER A 58 -9.34 14.51 -2.41
N GLY A 59 -8.34 14.56 -1.54
CA GLY A 59 -7.91 15.81 -0.90
C GLY A 59 -7.36 16.83 -1.90
N MET A 60 -6.52 16.39 -2.84
CA MET A 60 -5.96 17.24 -3.89
C MET A 60 -7.05 17.80 -4.81
N GLU A 61 -8.00 16.99 -5.25
CA GLU A 61 -9.13 17.42 -6.06
C GLU A 61 -9.96 18.50 -5.36
N ARG A 62 -10.23 18.31 -4.06
CA ARG A 62 -10.91 19.32 -3.25
C ARG A 62 -10.11 20.62 -3.18
N GLN A 63 -8.80 20.58 -2.96
CA GLN A 63 -7.94 21.76 -2.94
C GLN A 63 -7.97 22.51 -4.28
N LEU A 64 -7.80 21.79 -5.38
CA LEU A 64 -7.86 22.35 -6.74
C LEU A 64 -9.22 22.98 -7.01
N TYR A 65 -10.31 22.29 -6.63
CA TYR A 65 -11.65 22.84 -6.78
C TYR A 65 -11.82 24.17 -6.02
N LEU A 66 -11.37 24.24 -4.77
CA LEU A 66 -11.48 25.46 -3.95
C LEU A 66 -10.56 26.59 -4.45
N LEU A 67 -9.40 26.25 -5.02
CA LEU A 67 -8.48 27.23 -5.62
C LEU A 67 -9.06 27.83 -6.92
N LEU A 68 -9.64 26.99 -7.77
CA LEU A 68 -10.13 27.39 -9.09
C LEU A 68 -11.57 27.92 -9.08
N ARG A 69 -12.36 27.55 -8.08
CA ARG A 69 -13.77 27.92 -7.96
C ARG A 69 -14.09 28.41 -6.56
N PRO A 70 -13.67 29.63 -6.21
CA PRO A 70 -13.93 30.18 -4.88
C PRO A 70 -15.44 30.28 -4.62
N ALA A 71 -15.85 29.88 -3.43
CA ALA A 71 -17.19 30.18 -2.94
C ALA A 71 -17.40 31.70 -2.92
N THR A 72 -18.63 32.14 -3.15
CA THR A 72 -19.02 33.55 -3.15
C THR A 72 -18.45 34.28 -1.93
N GLY A 73 -17.51 35.20 -2.18
CA GLY A 73 -16.86 36.03 -1.14
C GLY A 73 -15.39 35.73 -0.85
N SER A 74 -14.82 34.65 -1.36
CA SER A 74 -13.37 34.38 -1.27
C SER A 74 -12.66 34.75 -2.57
N VAL A 75 -11.47 35.29 -2.43
CA VAL A 75 -10.62 35.66 -3.60
C VAL A 75 -10.15 34.38 -4.27
N ALA A 76 -10.44 34.22 -5.58
CA ALA A 76 -9.85 33.17 -6.40
C ALA A 76 -8.34 33.19 -6.19
N GLY A 77 -7.72 32.03 -5.99
CA GLY A 77 -6.28 31.94 -5.86
C GLY A 77 -5.76 32.29 -4.46
N SER A 78 -6.51 32.11 -3.39
CA SER A 78 -5.96 32.19 -2.03
C SER A 78 -5.66 30.79 -1.46
N CYS A 79 -4.50 30.65 -0.82
CA CYS A 79 -4.12 29.45 -0.06
C CYS A 79 -4.91 29.32 1.28
N ALA A 80 -6.20 29.59 1.28
CA ALA A 80 -7.02 29.62 2.49
C ALA A 80 -7.31 28.22 3.08
N VAL A 81 -6.95 27.13 2.39
CA VAL A 81 -7.34 25.78 2.77
C VAL A 81 -6.14 24.96 3.24
N THR A 82 -5.82 25.10 4.52
CA THR A 82 -5.14 24.06 5.28
C THR A 82 -6.20 23.34 6.10
N ASP A 83 -6.59 22.14 5.69
CA ASP A 83 -7.68 21.39 6.34
C ASP A 83 -7.31 19.91 6.43
N THR A 84 -7.98 19.22 7.35
CA THR A 84 -7.89 17.76 7.46
C THR A 84 -9.26 17.17 7.13
N LEU A 85 -9.32 16.40 6.07
CA LEU A 85 -10.49 15.66 5.67
C LEU A 85 -10.47 14.28 6.32
N ASN A 86 -11.58 13.88 6.91
CA ASN A 86 -11.76 12.56 7.48
C ASN A 86 -12.90 11.85 6.77
N TRP A 87 -12.73 10.57 6.47
CA TRP A 87 -13.77 9.75 5.86
C TRP A 87 -14.23 8.66 6.82
N SER A 88 -15.53 8.52 6.95
CA SER A 88 -16.21 7.43 7.69
C SER A 88 -16.86 6.42 6.76
N GLU A 89 -16.88 6.70 5.47
CA GLU A 89 -17.59 5.90 4.47
C GLU A 89 -16.84 4.62 4.07
N ALA A 90 -17.59 3.64 3.57
CA ALA A 90 -17.03 2.39 3.09
C ALA A 90 -15.99 2.66 1.97
N GLY A 91 -14.82 2.01 2.10
CA GLY A 91 -13.69 2.19 1.19
C GLY A 91 -12.60 3.12 1.71
N LEU A 92 -12.94 4.24 2.35
CA LEU A 92 -12.00 5.19 2.96
C LEU A 92 -12.17 5.32 4.48
N SER A 93 -12.91 4.42 5.14
CA SER A 93 -13.01 4.38 6.60
C SER A 93 -11.62 4.28 7.23
N HIS A 94 -11.39 5.02 8.32
CA HIS A 94 -10.08 5.16 8.97
C HIS A 94 -8.99 5.77 8.08
N CYS A 95 -9.38 6.53 7.05
CA CYS A 95 -8.49 7.33 6.24
C CYS A 95 -8.72 8.83 6.50
N GLN A 96 -7.65 9.60 6.37
CA GLN A 96 -7.68 11.06 6.44
C GLN A 96 -6.74 11.64 5.38
N ALA A 97 -7.02 12.85 4.89
CA ALA A 97 -6.08 13.62 4.11
C ALA A 97 -5.80 14.97 4.77
N ARG A 98 -4.54 15.29 4.93
CA ARG A 98 -4.08 16.60 5.39
C ARG A 98 -3.66 17.42 4.19
N LEU A 99 -4.30 18.58 4.05
CA LEU A 99 -4.10 19.51 2.93
C LEU A 99 -3.18 20.64 3.36
N SER A 100 -2.27 21.04 2.49
CA SER A 100 -1.45 22.23 2.67
C SER A 100 -1.30 22.97 1.33
N CYS A 101 -1.22 24.30 1.41
CA CYS A 101 -1.04 25.17 0.27
C CYS A 101 0.02 26.22 0.60
N GLN A 102 0.93 26.49 -0.35
CA GLN A 102 1.90 27.57 -0.30
C GLN A 102 1.75 28.43 -1.54
N GLN A 103 1.75 29.74 -1.35
CA GLN A 103 1.65 30.73 -2.41
C GLN A 103 2.97 31.49 -2.54
N GLN A 104 3.44 31.65 -3.76
CA GLN A 104 4.65 32.39 -4.10
C GLN A 104 4.38 33.33 -5.25
N ALA A 105 4.71 34.61 -5.09
CA ALA A 105 4.64 35.59 -6.17
C ALA A 105 5.73 35.31 -7.20
N LEU A 106 5.37 35.38 -8.47
CA LEU A 106 6.25 35.28 -9.63
C LEU A 106 6.38 36.65 -10.32
N PRO A 107 7.39 36.84 -11.16
CA PRO A 107 7.46 38.00 -12.05
C PRO A 107 6.19 38.12 -12.92
N GLU A 108 5.94 39.33 -13.42
CA GLU A 108 4.78 39.63 -14.27
C GLU A 108 3.41 39.55 -13.57
N GLY A 109 3.38 39.60 -12.22
CA GLY A 109 2.14 39.58 -11.46
C GLY A 109 1.47 38.20 -11.34
N LYS A 110 2.13 37.16 -11.81
CA LYS A 110 1.65 35.77 -11.67
C LYS A 110 1.86 35.23 -10.27
N GLN A 111 1.06 34.24 -9.90
CA GLN A 111 1.16 33.52 -8.62
C GLN A 111 1.41 32.05 -8.86
N LEU A 112 2.36 31.47 -8.13
CA LEU A 112 2.57 30.02 -8.09
C LEU A 112 1.94 29.48 -6.80
N TYR A 113 1.06 28.52 -6.95
CA TYR A 113 0.44 27.76 -5.86
C TYR A 113 1.05 26.38 -5.84
N ARG A 114 1.65 26.01 -4.71
CA ARG A 114 2.12 24.65 -4.46
C ARG A 114 1.15 23.99 -3.49
N LEU A 115 0.50 22.95 -3.95
CA LEU A 115 -0.50 22.19 -3.22
C LEU A 115 0.09 20.84 -2.81
N SER A 116 -0.16 20.40 -1.58
CA SER A 116 0.23 19.08 -1.11
C SER A 116 -0.93 18.47 -0.32
N SER A 117 -1.21 17.21 -0.59
CA SER A 117 -2.21 16.40 0.09
C SER A 117 -1.57 15.12 0.59
N ILE A 118 -1.58 14.89 1.91
CA ILE A 118 -1.03 13.71 2.57
C ILE A 118 -2.19 12.84 3.02
N GLY A 119 -2.46 11.77 2.26
CA GLY A 119 -3.43 10.75 2.65
C GLY A 119 -2.81 9.75 3.60
N ARG A 120 -3.50 9.43 4.69
CA ARG A 120 -3.12 8.41 5.67
C ARG A 120 -4.30 7.51 5.98
N CYS A 121 -4.07 6.20 5.92
CA CYS A 121 -5.03 5.18 6.36
C CYS A 121 -4.40 4.31 7.45
N ASP A 122 -5.23 3.89 8.39
CA ASP A 122 -4.84 3.13 9.58
C ASP A 122 -5.87 2.03 9.84
N ASN A 123 -5.42 0.82 10.15
CA ASN A 123 -6.30 -0.29 10.53
C ASN A 123 -6.12 -0.72 11.99
N GLY A 124 -5.46 0.11 12.81
CA GLY A 124 -5.16 -0.15 14.22
C GLY A 124 -3.81 -0.85 14.46
N THR A 125 -3.34 -1.68 13.53
CA THR A 125 -2.03 -2.36 13.62
C THR A 125 -1.01 -1.80 12.64
N LEU A 126 -1.48 -1.28 11.52
CA LEU A 126 -0.67 -0.79 10.42
C LEU A 126 -1.19 0.56 9.94
N ALA A 127 -0.29 1.52 9.75
CA ALA A 127 -0.61 2.82 9.18
C ALA A 127 0.26 3.08 7.95
N VAL A 128 -0.35 3.53 6.87
CA VAL A 128 0.33 3.86 5.61
C VAL A 128 -0.05 5.28 5.19
N SER A 129 0.92 6.04 4.69
CA SER A 129 0.69 7.37 4.13
C SER A 129 1.18 7.46 2.68
N ARG A 130 0.51 8.32 1.90
CA ARG A 130 0.90 8.69 0.53
C ARG A 130 0.72 10.20 0.38
N THR A 131 1.64 10.81 -0.36
CA THR A 131 1.62 12.26 -0.63
C THR A 131 1.42 12.49 -2.11
N VAL A 132 0.53 13.43 -2.44
CA VAL A 132 0.31 13.95 -3.79
C VAL A 132 0.60 15.43 -3.76
N GLU A 133 1.38 15.90 -4.73
CA GLU A 133 1.74 17.32 -4.88
C GLU A 133 1.36 17.80 -6.27
N SER A 134 0.93 19.06 -6.34
CA SER A 134 0.59 19.75 -7.59
C SER A 134 1.04 21.20 -7.54
N GLN A 135 1.33 21.77 -8.69
CA GLN A 135 1.67 23.18 -8.83
C GLN A 135 0.75 23.81 -9.89
N VAL A 136 0.22 24.97 -9.54
CA VAL A 136 -0.65 25.75 -10.42
C VAL A 136 -0.10 27.16 -10.52
N VAL A 137 0.05 27.67 -11.73
CA VAL A 137 0.39 29.06 -12.01
C VAL A 137 -0.86 29.77 -12.50
N TRP A 138 -1.15 30.91 -11.88
CA TRP A 138 -2.34 31.70 -12.19
C TRP A 138 -1.96 33.13 -12.51
#